data_c2fd1dbda63226612107faeb20255def
#
_entry.id   c2fd1dbda63226612107faeb20255def
#
_cell.length_a   1.000
_cell.length_b   1.000
_cell.length_c   1.000
_cell.angle_alpha   90.00
_cell.angle_beta   90.00
_cell.angle_gamma   90.00
#
_symmetry.space_group_name_H-M   'P 1'
#
loop_
_entity.id
_entity.type
_entity.pdbx_description
1 polymer ?
#
loop_
_entity_poly.entity_id
_entity_poly.type
_entity_poly.pdbx_seq_one_letter_code
_entity_poly.pdbx_strand_id
1 'polypeptide(L)'
;MEPIATNVLENANLKSRRLRELVRAPEILVMPGAYDVLSALLFQQLGFQAIQGTSGGIAAALGYPDGEAMSRELFVQVTASFAAAVSLPVNADGEKGYGDAAGIKETVRALVAAGVAGMNLEDSIAKGGSGLVELGQQLEKITAVMDAKRELGSDFFLNARVDSF
;
A
#
# COMPACT_ATOMS: atom_id res chain seq x y z
N MET A 1 5.13 2.81 21.63
CA MET A 1 4.13 2.74 20.56
C MET A 1 3.10 1.70 20.95
N GLU A 2 1.81 2.02 20.86
CA GLU A 2 0.76 1.07 21.27
C GLU A 2 0.71 -0.14 20.32
N PRO A 3 0.41 -1.34 20.83
CA PRO A 3 0.23 -2.53 20.00
C PRO A 3 -1.03 -2.39 19.11
N ILE A 4 -0.98 -2.97 17.91
CA ILE A 4 -2.17 -3.06 17.05
C ILE A 4 -3.16 -4.03 17.70
N ALA A 5 -4.44 -3.65 17.78
CA ALA A 5 -5.48 -4.53 18.35
C ALA A 5 -5.55 -5.87 17.59
N THR A 6 -5.68 -6.96 18.31
CA THR A 6 -5.62 -8.33 17.74
C THR A 6 -6.63 -8.54 16.62
N ASN A 7 -7.88 -8.10 16.80
CA ASN A 7 -8.91 -8.23 15.77
C ASN A 7 -8.63 -7.43 14.49
N VAL A 8 -7.94 -6.27 14.62
CA VAL A 8 -7.52 -5.46 13.46
C VAL A 8 -6.42 -6.18 12.69
N LEU A 9 -5.42 -6.70 13.40
CA LEU A 9 -4.32 -7.45 12.79
C LEU A 9 -4.81 -8.74 12.11
N GLU A 10 -5.72 -9.49 12.75
CA GLU A 10 -6.31 -10.69 12.16
C GLU A 10 -7.06 -10.40 10.87
N ASN A 11 -7.88 -9.34 10.85
CA ASN A 11 -8.60 -8.92 9.64
C ASN A 11 -7.64 -8.47 8.52
N ALA A 12 -6.62 -7.67 8.85
CA ALA A 12 -5.59 -7.27 7.91
C ALA A 12 -4.87 -8.49 7.32
N ASN A 13 -4.53 -9.48 8.15
CA ASN A 13 -3.89 -10.72 7.73
C ASN A 13 -4.78 -11.56 6.81
N LEU A 14 -6.08 -11.64 7.08
CA LEU A 14 -7.04 -12.32 6.19
C LEU A 14 -7.05 -11.67 4.80
N LYS A 15 -7.17 -10.33 4.74
CA LYS A 15 -7.13 -9.57 3.48
C LYS A 15 -5.79 -9.73 2.76
N SER A 16 -4.67 -9.72 3.49
CA SER A 16 -3.32 -9.90 2.92
C SER A 16 -3.13 -11.30 2.30
N ARG A 17 -3.60 -12.35 2.98
CA ARG A 17 -3.58 -13.72 2.44
C ARG A 17 -4.44 -13.82 1.19
N ARG A 18 -5.65 -13.25 1.23
CA ARG A 18 -6.54 -13.23 0.06
C ARG A 18 -5.90 -12.53 -1.13
N LEU A 19 -5.26 -11.37 -0.93
CA LEU A 19 -4.55 -10.66 -2.00
C LEU A 19 -3.43 -11.55 -2.60
N ARG A 20 -2.65 -12.21 -1.75
CA ARG A 20 -1.58 -13.12 -2.21
C ARG A 20 -2.12 -14.31 -3.00
N GLU A 21 -3.25 -14.88 -2.61
CA GLU A 21 -3.93 -15.95 -3.35
C GLU A 21 -4.34 -15.46 -4.74
N LEU A 22 -4.98 -14.29 -4.83
CA LEU A 22 -5.43 -13.70 -6.08
C LEU A 22 -4.25 -13.42 -7.04
N VAL A 23 -3.15 -12.86 -6.51
CA VAL A 23 -1.94 -12.58 -7.32
C VAL A 23 -1.29 -13.87 -7.85
N ARG A 24 -1.42 -14.98 -7.13
CA ARG A 24 -0.83 -16.28 -7.51
C ARG A 24 -1.76 -17.16 -8.35
N ALA A 25 -3.01 -16.76 -8.49
CA ALA A 25 -3.96 -17.49 -9.32
C ALA A 25 -3.54 -17.46 -10.81
N PRO A 26 -3.91 -18.48 -11.59
CA PRO A 26 -3.59 -18.49 -13.02
C PRO A 26 -4.34 -17.40 -13.80
N GLU A 27 -5.47 -16.93 -13.32
CA GLU A 27 -6.25 -15.85 -13.93
C GLU A 27 -5.60 -14.50 -13.63
N ILE A 28 -5.63 -13.60 -14.60
CA ILE A 28 -5.10 -12.24 -14.43
C ILE A 28 -5.95 -11.49 -13.40
N LEU A 29 -5.30 -11.03 -12.33
CA LEU A 29 -5.93 -10.14 -11.35
C LEU A 29 -5.97 -8.71 -11.89
N VAL A 30 -7.16 -8.16 -12.02
CA VAL A 30 -7.38 -6.75 -12.34
C VAL A 30 -7.74 -6.00 -11.06
N MET A 31 -6.90 -5.03 -10.67
CA MET A 31 -7.12 -4.18 -9.51
C MET A 31 -7.32 -2.73 -9.99
N PRO A 32 -8.55 -2.19 -9.92
CA PRO A 32 -8.81 -0.80 -10.29
C PRO A 32 -8.23 0.15 -9.24
N GLY A 33 -7.80 1.35 -9.69
CA GLY A 33 -7.20 2.38 -8.85
C GLY A 33 -8.26 3.22 -8.12
N ALA A 34 -8.42 3.02 -6.80
CA ALA A 34 -9.28 3.85 -5.97
C ALA A 34 -8.48 5.00 -5.33
N TYR A 35 -9.11 6.16 -5.22
CA TYR A 35 -8.55 7.36 -4.62
C TYR A 35 -9.45 7.95 -3.51
N ASP A 36 -10.66 7.42 -3.35
CA ASP A 36 -11.62 7.80 -2.32
C ASP A 36 -12.58 6.65 -1.98
N VAL A 37 -13.45 6.87 -1.00
CA VAL A 37 -14.44 5.88 -0.55
C VAL A 37 -15.45 5.54 -1.65
N LEU A 38 -15.89 6.53 -2.44
CA LEU A 38 -16.89 6.31 -3.48
C LEU A 38 -16.36 5.39 -4.57
N SER A 39 -15.16 5.66 -5.10
CA SER A 39 -14.53 4.82 -6.12
C SER A 39 -14.31 3.39 -5.61
N ALA A 40 -13.87 3.22 -4.37
CA ALA A 40 -13.67 1.89 -3.78
C ALA A 40 -14.97 1.09 -3.66
N LEU A 41 -16.05 1.72 -3.20
CA LEU A 41 -17.39 1.09 -3.10
C LEU A 41 -17.95 0.70 -4.49
N LEU A 42 -17.78 1.57 -5.49
CA LEU A 42 -18.19 1.28 -6.86
C LEU A 42 -17.44 0.08 -7.44
N PHE A 43 -16.13 -0.01 -7.22
CA PHE A 43 -15.34 -1.16 -7.69
C PHE A 43 -15.74 -2.45 -6.98
N GLN A 44 -16.02 -2.40 -5.68
CA GLN A 44 -16.56 -3.57 -4.98
C GLN A 44 -17.92 -3.99 -5.54
N GLN A 45 -18.81 -3.05 -5.80
CA GLN A 45 -20.14 -3.32 -6.35
C GLN A 45 -20.07 -3.89 -7.79
N LEU A 46 -19.07 -3.48 -8.58
CA LEU A 46 -18.81 -4.00 -9.93
C LEU A 46 -18.19 -5.41 -9.94
N GLY A 47 -17.88 -5.99 -8.75
CA GLY A 47 -17.40 -7.36 -8.63
C GLY A 47 -15.88 -7.53 -8.76
N PHE A 48 -15.09 -6.46 -8.70
CA PHE A 48 -13.63 -6.60 -8.58
C PHE A 48 -13.26 -7.35 -7.29
N GLN A 49 -12.16 -8.09 -7.32
CA GLN A 49 -11.75 -8.94 -6.19
C GLN A 49 -10.71 -8.30 -5.26
N ALA A 50 -10.05 -7.25 -5.72
CA ALA A 50 -9.09 -6.46 -4.96
C ALA A 50 -9.04 -5.04 -5.52
N ILE A 51 -8.53 -4.10 -4.73
CA ILE A 51 -8.43 -2.68 -5.07
C ILE A 51 -6.96 -2.25 -4.94
N GLN A 52 -6.48 -1.49 -5.91
CA GLN A 52 -5.23 -0.76 -5.84
C GLN A 52 -5.52 0.67 -5.40
N GLY A 53 -4.87 1.18 -4.36
CA GLY A 53 -4.83 2.62 -4.10
C GLY A 53 -4.03 3.31 -5.20
N THR A 54 -4.37 4.54 -5.57
CA THR A 54 -3.60 5.31 -6.55
C THR A 54 -3.10 6.62 -5.93
N SER A 55 -1.80 6.72 -5.65
CA SER A 55 -1.16 7.89 -5.04
C SER A 55 -1.43 9.15 -5.86
N GLY A 56 -1.24 9.09 -7.17
CA GLY A 56 -1.54 10.21 -8.06
C GLY A 56 -3.00 10.63 -8.08
N GLY A 57 -3.94 9.68 -8.00
CA GLY A 57 -5.38 9.97 -7.90
C GLY A 57 -5.73 10.62 -6.56
N ILE A 58 -5.20 10.12 -5.45
CA ILE A 58 -5.36 10.70 -4.12
C ILE A 58 -4.79 12.12 -4.08
N ALA A 59 -3.55 12.31 -4.56
CA ALA A 59 -2.90 13.60 -4.63
C ALA A 59 -3.73 14.60 -5.43
N ALA A 60 -4.16 14.23 -6.64
CA ALA A 60 -4.98 15.07 -7.50
C ALA A 60 -6.31 15.46 -6.86
N ALA A 61 -7.01 14.51 -6.21
CA ALA A 61 -8.28 14.76 -5.53
C ALA A 61 -8.14 15.73 -4.34
N LEU A 62 -6.97 15.80 -3.72
CA LEU A 62 -6.66 16.68 -2.59
C LEU A 62 -5.91 17.96 -2.98
N GLY A 63 -5.62 18.16 -4.28
CA GLY A 63 -4.91 19.34 -4.77
C GLY A 63 -3.39 19.31 -4.55
N TYR A 64 -2.80 18.15 -4.34
CA TYR A 64 -1.36 17.97 -4.22
C TYR A 64 -0.75 17.53 -5.55
N PRO A 65 0.50 17.90 -5.85
CA PRO A 65 1.27 17.25 -6.89
C PRO A 65 1.55 15.80 -6.46
N ASP A 66 1.80 14.95 -7.44
CA ASP A 66 2.16 13.55 -7.26
C ASP A 66 3.63 13.40 -6.79
N GLY A 67 4.01 12.26 -6.18
CA GLY A 67 5.40 11.96 -5.81
C GLY A 67 5.76 12.29 -4.36
N GLU A 68 4.98 11.81 -3.40
CA GLU A 68 5.15 12.02 -1.95
C GLU A 68 5.09 13.49 -1.52
N ALA A 69 4.30 14.31 -2.23
CA ALA A 69 4.05 15.69 -1.82
C ALA A 69 3.07 15.79 -0.64
N MET A 70 2.26 14.74 -0.41
CA MET A 70 1.43 14.60 0.79
C MET A 70 2.28 14.05 1.95
N SER A 71 1.87 14.34 3.19
CA SER A 71 2.46 13.65 4.33
C SER A 71 2.06 12.16 4.37
N ARG A 72 2.89 11.33 4.98
CA ARG A 72 2.58 9.93 5.25
C ARG A 72 1.24 9.78 5.99
N GLU A 73 1.01 10.62 6.99
CA GLU A 73 -0.20 10.59 7.82
C GLU A 73 -1.46 10.81 6.97
N LEU A 74 -1.44 11.79 6.07
CA LEU A 74 -2.56 12.07 5.16
C LEU A 74 -2.78 10.93 4.17
N PHE A 75 -1.71 10.41 3.58
CA PHE A 75 -1.76 9.24 2.70
C PHE A 75 -2.39 8.02 3.40
N VAL A 76 -1.92 7.71 4.62
CA VAL A 76 -2.46 6.60 5.41
C VAL A 76 -3.92 6.86 5.78
N GLN A 77 -4.28 8.07 6.20
CA GLN A 77 -5.66 8.43 6.57
C GLN A 77 -6.63 8.23 5.40
N VAL A 78 -6.28 8.68 4.21
CA VAL A 78 -7.14 8.52 3.02
C VAL A 78 -7.24 7.05 2.63
N THR A 79 -6.11 6.33 2.59
CA THR A 79 -6.10 4.89 2.29
C THR A 79 -6.93 4.11 3.32
N ALA A 80 -6.83 4.43 4.60
CA ALA A 80 -7.62 3.83 5.67
C ALA A 80 -9.12 4.02 5.47
N SER A 81 -9.54 5.20 5.00
CA SER A 81 -10.97 5.51 4.82
C SER A 81 -11.64 4.57 3.82
N PHE A 82 -11.03 4.34 2.68
CA PHE A 82 -11.62 3.41 1.71
C PHE A 82 -11.32 1.94 2.02
N ALA A 83 -10.19 1.60 2.68
CA ALA A 83 -9.93 0.25 3.15
C ALA A 83 -10.94 -0.22 4.22
N ALA A 84 -11.43 0.70 5.05
CA ALA A 84 -12.48 0.44 6.05
C ALA A 84 -13.88 0.32 5.42
N ALA A 85 -14.12 1.01 4.29
CA ALA A 85 -15.43 1.02 3.63
C ALA A 85 -15.72 -0.24 2.82
N VAL A 86 -14.69 -1.03 2.46
CA VAL A 86 -14.83 -2.23 1.62
C VAL A 86 -14.38 -3.49 2.33
N SER A 87 -14.98 -4.63 1.95
CA SER A 87 -14.53 -5.96 2.41
C SER A 87 -13.34 -6.49 1.61
N LEU A 88 -13.07 -5.94 0.43
CA LEU A 88 -12.00 -6.37 -0.45
C LEU A 88 -10.61 -6.07 0.12
N PRO A 89 -9.59 -6.87 -0.21
CA PRO A 89 -8.22 -6.48 0.06
C PRO A 89 -7.85 -5.21 -0.72
N VAL A 90 -7.25 -4.25 -0.02
CA VAL A 90 -6.71 -3.01 -0.59
C VAL A 90 -5.19 -3.10 -0.56
N ASN A 91 -4.56 -2.89 -1.72
CA ASN A 91 -3.13 -2.68 -1.85
C ASN A 91 -2.86 -1.19 -1.96
N ALA A 92 -2.15 -0.59 -1.03
CA ALA A 92 -1.81 0.83 -1.06
C ALA A 92 -0.78 1.15 -2.16
N ASP A 93 -0.80 2.33 -2.72
CA ASP A 93 0.27 2.83 -3.58
C ASP A 93 1.27 3.62 -2.74
N GLY A 94 2.21 2.90 -2.14
CA GLY A 94 3.14 3.43 -1.14
C GLY A 94 4.29 4.25 -1.72
N GLU A 95 4.29 4.53 -3.02
CA GLU A 95 5.33 5.30 -3.72
C GLU A 95 6.74 4.83 -3.30
N LYS A 96 7.60 5.73 -2.82
CA LYS A 96 8.96 5.40 -2.35
C LYS A 96 9.04 4.96 -0.89
N GLY A 97 7.89 4.89 -0.19
CA GLY A 97 7.74 4.39 1.17
C GLY A 97 7.66 5.45 2.27
N TYR A 98 7.62 6.74 1.91
CA TYR A 98 7.53 7.88 2.85
C TYR A 98 8.68 7.92 3.86
N GLY A 99 9.91 7.72 3.38
CA GLY A 99 11.12 7.87 4.18
C GLY A 99 12.22 6.85 3.86
N ASP A 100 13.20 6.81 4.76
CA ASP A 100 14.25 5.80 4.77
C ASP A 100 13.75 4.45 5.33
N ALA A 101 14.65 3.51 5.57
CA ALA A 101 14.31 2.20 6.12
C ALA A 101 13.54 2.26 7.44
N ALA A 102 13.82 3.25 8.31
CA ALA A 102 13.07 3.42 9.55
C ALA A 102 11.67 4.00 9.28
N GLY A 103 11.56 5.01 8.42
CA GLY A 103 10.30 5.61 8.01
C GLY A 103 9.36 4.60 7.35
N ILE A 104 9.88 3.71 6.52
CA ILE A 104 9.10 2.64 5.88
C ILE A 104 8.50 1.67 6.90
N LYS A 105 9.22 1.29 7.96
CA LYS A 105 8.65 0.45 9.02
C LYS A 105 7.43 1.10 9.68
N GLU A 106 7.46 2.41 9.88
CA GLU A 106 6.31 3.17 10.40
C GLU A 106 5.16 3.22 9.42
N THR A 107 5.44 3.40 8.10
CA THR A 107 4.43 3.35 7.04
C THR A 107 3.72 2.00 7.02
N VAL A 108 4.46 0.89 7.02
CA VAL A 108 3.90 -0.47 7.06
C VAL A 108 3.04 -0.67 8.30
N ARG A 109 3.53 -0.28 9.48
CA ARG A 109 2.76 -0.39 10.73
C ARG A 109 1.43 0.39 10.65
N ALA A 110 1.46 1.61 10.14
CA ALA A 110 0.28 2.45 10.02
C ALA A 110 -0.74 1.85 9.04
N LEU A 111 -0.29 1.32 7.89
CA LEU A 111 -1.15 0.65 6.92
C LEU A 111 -1.76 -0.64 7.47
N VAL A 112 -0.99 -1.47 8.18
CA VAL A 112 -1.50 -2.68 8.85
C VAL A 112 -2.53 -2.31 9.91
N ALA A 113 -2.28 -1.29 10.73
CA ALA A 113 -3.23 -0.79 11.73
C ALA A 113 -4.53 -0.24 11.10
N ALA A 114 -4.44 0.25 9.86
CA ALA A 114 -5.60 0.69 9.07
C ALA A 114 -6.33 -0.47 8.34
N GLY A 115 -5.91 -1.72 8.51
CA GLY A 115 -6.53 -2.87 7.85
C GLY A 115 -6.21 -3.02 6.36
N VAL A 116 -5.16 -2.35 5.88
CA VAL A 116 -4.69 -2.42 4.49
C VAL A 116 -3.95 -3.73 4.27
N ALA A 117 -4.18 -4.38 3.12
CA ALA A 117 -3.66 -5.72 2.84
C ALA A 117 -2.20 -5.75 2.35
N GLY A 118 -1.74 -4.68 1.73
CA GLY A 118 -0.41 -4.60 1.15
C GLY A 118 -0.06 -3.23 0.60
N MET A 119 1.13 -3.10 0.03
CA MET A 119 1.53 -1.88 -0.65
C MET A 119 2.45 -2.14 -1.86
N ASN A 120 2.43 -1.22 -2.81
CA ASN A 120 3.52 -1.04 -3.76
C ASN A 120 4.66 -0.28 -3.08
N LEU A 121 5.89 -0.64 -3.38
CA LEU A 121 7.09 0.12 -3.07
C LEU A 121 7.89 0.30 -4.35
N GLU A 122 7.99 1.53 -4.80
CA GLU A 122 8.66 1.92 -6.04
C GLU A 122 10.17 2.16 -5.84
N ASP A 123 10.93 1.96 -6.91
CA ASP A 123 12.35 2.23 -6.95
C ASP A 123 12.71 3.53 -7.71
N SER A 124 11.73 4.33 -8.08
CA SER A 124 11.94 5.63 -8.73
C SER A 124 12.54 6.68 -7.79
N ILE A 125 13.48 7.49 -8.28
CA ILE A 125 14.07 8.61 -7.52
C ILE A 125 13.08 9.77 -7.41
N ALA A 126 12.43 10.09 -8.52
CA ALA A 126 11.42 11.13 -8.58
C ALA A 126 10.41 10.82 -9.69
N LYS A 127 9.16 11.19 -9.50
CA LYS A 127 8.14 11.04 -10.53
C LYS A 127 8.46 11.96 -11.71
N GLY A 128 8.59 11.38 -12.91
CA GLY A 128 9.00 12.09 -14.13
C GLY A 128 10.50 12.35 -14.26
N GLY A 129 11.32 11.89 -13.31
CA GLY A 129 12.78 11.91 -13.41
C GLY A 129 13.32 10.61 -14.01
N SER A 130 14.43 10.70 -14.74
CA SER A 130 15.14 9.53 -15.26
C SER A 130 16.11 9.01 -14.20
N GLY A 131 15.68 8.08 -13.37
CA GLY A 131 16.60 7.44 -12.43
C GLY A 131 15.92 6.53 -11.45
N LEU A 132 16.61 5.47 -11.11
CA LEU A 132 16.20 4.52 -10.08
C LEU A 132 17.01 4.77 -8.80
N VAL A 133 16.41 4.42 -7.67
CA VAL A 133 17.10 4.35 -6.39
C VAL A 133 18.26 3.34 -6.53
N GLU A 134 19.40 3.64 -5.91
CA GLU A 134 20.53 2.71 -5.89
C GLU A 134 20.08 1.36 -5.32
N LEU A 135 20.51 0.26 -5.94
CA LEU A 135 20.04 -1.09 -5.64
C LEU A 135 20.18 -1.45 -4.15
N GLY A 136 21.31 -1.09 -3.54
CA GLY A 136 21.54 -1.36 -2.11
C GLY A 136 20.52 -0.64 -1.22
N GLN A 137 20.21 0.62 -1.52
CA GLN A 137 19.19 1.39 -0.78
C GLN A 137 17.79 0.80 -0.97
N GLN A 138 17.45 0.36 -2.19
CA GLN A 138 16.15 -0.28 -2.42
C GLN A 138 16.04 -1.63 -1.68
N LEU A 139 17.10 -2.41 -1.65
CA LEU A 139 17.15 -3.65 -0.88
C LEU A 139 17.04 -3.42 0.63
N GLU A 140 17.63 -2.35 1.16
CA GLU A 140 17.45 -1.94 2.57
C GLU A 140 15.98 -1.61 2.85
N LYS A 141 15.32 -0.86 1.98
CA LYS A 141 13.88 -0.54 2.10
C LYS A 141 13.00 -1.79 2.07
N ILE A 142 13.22 -2.69 1.12
CA ILE A 142 12.50 -3.96 1.02
C ILE A 142 12.72 -4.79 2.30
N THR A 143 13.97 -4.87 2.79
CA THR A 143 14.30 -5.57 4.03
C THR A 143 13.56 -4.96 5.22
N ALA A 144 13.49 -3.63 5.32
CA ALA A 144 12.75 -2.94 6.37
C ALA A 144 11.25 -3.27 6.38
N VAL A 145 10.61 -3.39 5.18
CA VAL A 145 9.22 -3.86 5.08
C VAL A 145 9.09 -5.30 5.60
N MET A 146 10.01 -6.19 5.21
CA MET A 146 9.98 -7.59 5.64
C MET A 146 10.20 -7.73 7.14
N ASP A 147 11.06 -6.91 7.73
CA ASP A 147 11.27 -6.86 9.18
C ASP A 147 10.03 -6.34 9.91
N ALA A 148 9.44 -5.23 9.45
CA ALA A 148 8.21 -4.70 10.02
C ALA A 148 7.08 -5.75 10.04
N LYS A 149 6.90 -6.48 8.94
CA LYS A 149 5.94 -7.60 8.87
C LYS A 149 6.20 -8.65 9.95
N ARG A 150 7.47 -9.05 10.10
CA ARG A 150 7.87 -10.07 11.08
C ARG A 150 7.64 -9.58 12.51
N GLU A 151 8.05 -8.36 12.80
CA GLU A 151 7.87 -7.72 14.12
C GLU A 151 6.40 -7.59 14.52
N LEU A 152 5.51 -7.35 13.53
CA LEU A 152 4.07 -7.21 13.73
C LEU A 152 3.31 -8.55 13.74
N GLY A 153 3.93 -9.65 13.34
CA GLY A 153 3.20 -10.89 13.04
C GLY A 153 2.21 -10.74 11.89
N SER A 154 2.54 -9.91 10.90
CA SER A 154 1.65 -9.56 9.81
C SER A 154 1.96 -10.31 8.51
N ASP A 155 0.88 -10.70 7.82
CA ASP A 155 0.92 -11.26 6.46
C ASP A 155 0.97 -10.18 5.36
N PHE A 156 1.14 -8.91 5.70
CA PHE A 156 1.12 -7.77 4.80
C PHE A 156 1.82 -8.04 3.47
N PHE A 157 1.16 -7.72 2.35
CA PHE A 157 1.67 -8.00 1.01
C PHE A 157 2.57 -6.86 0.53
N LEU A 158 3.77 -7.16 0.06
CA LEU A 158 4.66 -6.22 -0.59
C LEU A 158 4.74 -6.53 -2.09
N ASN A 159 4.42 -5.53 -2.92
CA ASN A 159 4.73 -5.51 -4.33
C ASN A 159 5.93 -4.57 -4.56
N ALA A 160 7.10 -5.14 -4.80
CA ALA A 160 8.29 -4.38 -5.18
C ALA A 160 8.13 -3.97 -6.66
N ARG A 161 7.72 -2.71 -6.86
CA ARG A 161 7.46 -2.15 -8.18
C ARG A 161 8.74 -1.58 -8.78
N VAL A 162 9.00 -1.92 -10.03
CA VAL A 162 10.16 -1.42 -10.80
C VAL A 162 9.68 -0.42 -11.83
N ASP A 163 10.21 0.80 -11.77
CA ASP A 163 9.84 1.93 -12.63
C ASP A 163 10.94 2.22 -13.70
N SER A 164 11.44 1.18 -14.34
CA SER A 164 12.57 1.25 -15.29
C SER A 164 12.21 1.62 -16.72
N PHE A 165 11.02 2.15 -16.99
CA PHE A 165 10.52 2.49 -18.33
C PHE A 165 10.35 3.99 -18.52
#